data_5ed79aa9226f753c3d0130709f4391fa
#
_entry.id   5ed79aa9226f753c3d0130709f4391fa
#
_cell.length_a   1.000
_cell.length_b   1.000
_cell.length_c   1.000
_cell.angle_alpha   90.00
_cell.angle_beta   90.00
_cell.angle_gamma   90.00
#
_symmetry.space_group_name_H-M   'P 1'
#
loop_
_entity.id
_entity.type
_entity.pdbx_description
1 polymer ?
#
loop_
_entity_poly.entity_id
_entity_poly.type
_entity_poly.pdbx_seq_one_letter_code
_entity_poly.pdbx_strand_id
1 'polypeptide(L)'
;KPDGSTDTVEHTLTADEVAVGKADVTIPADKVTADGNYSVTAEITDPAGNTSGQGKPTDFAVDTVAPSAPVLKAEDDGSVSVDLPTDANKGDTVEITFEDEKGDKHTVTLEKGDNGWTSDTPALIPDSNGDKATIPADNVKDNSEVTGIAKDPSGNESDPSTVTSKTDGVADAPVLTIPEVADGYANADELKDGLQAEVTLPAGTVEGAEITLTVTRPDKTTETVTHTVTKDEAAAGKVSVDIPKDAVQNGQNSVDVSLTQGNNPAKPGNKVDFAVDGQIPGDTDGDGTVDTTPVVTIPEAADGVNADELKDGVQTQVTVPGGSAAGDTLTLTITKPDGSTDTVEHTLTADEVTAGKADVTIPADKATPDGNYSVKAEITDPAGNTSGEGKATDFTVDTVAPSTPVLNAEDNGSVSVELPGDANKGDTVEITFEDEKGDKQTVTMEKGDNGWTSSDPNLIPDSQGNNTAIPSDNVKDNSEVTAIAKDPSGNESAPATATSKTDVLPTVSISVDTTSVNDNG
;
A
#
# COMPACT_ATOMS: atom_id res chain seq x y z
N LYS A 1 -6.04 4.77 -21.69
CA LYS A 1 -6.98 3.69 -21.32
C LYS A 1 -7.72 3.20 -22.56
N PRO A 2 -8.36 2.01 -22.52
CA PRO A 2 -9.11 1.46 -23.66
C PRO A 2 -10.24 2.36 -24.16
N ASP A 3 -10.85 3.17 -23.29
CA ASP A 3 -11.92 4.12 -23.61
C ASP A 3 -11.41 5.46 -24.17
N GLY A 4 -10.10 5.61 -24.34
CA GLY A 4 -9.44 6.84 -24.79
C GLY A 4 -9.26 7.90 -23.70
N SER A 5 -9.70 7.67 -22.47
CA SER A 5 -9.43 8.56 -21.34
C SER A 5 -7.97 8.45 -20.87
N THR A 6 -7.49 9.46 -20.16
CA THR A 6 -6.14 9.48 -19.59
C THR A 6 -6.19 9.70 -18.09
N ASP A 7 -5.28 9.06 -17.39
CA ASP A 7 -4.98 9.29 -15.97
C ASP A 7 -3.50 9.62 -15.80
N THR A 8 -3.16 10.25 -14.69
CA THR A 8 -1.78 10.61 -14.37
C THR A 8 -1.38 9.94 -13.06
N VAL A 9 -0.15 9.46 -13.03
CA VAL A 9 0.54 8.99 -11.82
C VAL A 9 1.79 9.85 -11.67
N GLU A 10 1.96 10.47 -10.52
CA GLU A 10 3.10 11.34 -10.23
C GLU A 10 4.07 10.65 -9.28
N HIS A 11 5.36 10.79 -9.55
CA HIS A 11 6.46 10.30 -8.74
C HIS A 11 7.53 11.37 -8.65
N THR A 12 7.93 11.73 -7.44
CA THR A 12 9.03 12.68 -7.23
C THR A 12 10.36 11.95 -7.23
N LEU A 13 11.21 12.28 -8.19
CA LEU A 13 12.51 11.64 -8.33
C LEU A 13 13.40 11.90 -7.13
N THR A 14 13.98 10.85 -6.59
CA THR A 14 15.01 10.92 -5.57
C THR A 14 16.39 11.20 -6.19
N ALA A 15 17.34 11.64 -5.37
CA ALA A 15 18.71 11.87 -5.82
C ALA A 15 19.37 10.59 -6.38
N ASP A 16 19.04 9.42 -5.81
CA ASP A 16 19.59 8.13 -6.24
C ASP A 16 19.01 7.72 -7.61
N GLU A 17 17.70 7.89 -7.83
CA GLU A 17 17.06 7.62 -9.12
C GLU A 17 17.61 8.52 -10.22
N VAL A 18 17.85 9.79 -9.91
CA VAL A 18 18.48 10.73 -10.83
C VAL A 18 19.91 10.30 -11.15
N ALA A 19 20.69 9.88 -10.14
CA ALA A 19 22.07 9.42 -10.31
C ALA A 19 22.18 8.13 -11.13
N VAL A 20 21.23 7.20 -10.95
CA VAL A 20 21.16 5.92 -11.68
C VAL A 20 20.49 6.12 -13.06
N GLY A 21 19.74 7.21 -13.26
CA GLY A 21 18.99 7.48 -14.49
C GLY A 21 17.76 6.59 -14.70
N LYS A 22 17.23 6.03 -13.61
CA LYS A 22 16.08 5.12 -13.61
C LYS A 22 15.24 5.33 -12.35
N ALA A 23 13.91 5.40 -12.53
CA ALA A 23 12.92 5.34 -11.45
C ALA A 23 11.95 4.19 -11.71
N ASP A 24 11.56 3.48 -10.65
CA ASP A 24 10.53 2.46 -10.70
C ASP A 24 9.21 3.06 -10.19
N VAL A 25 8.24 3.24 -11.09
CA VAL A 25 6.95 3.85 -10.77
C VAL A 25 5.85 2.81 -10.92
N THR A 26 5.07 2.62 -9.85
CA THR A 26 3.91 1.73 -9.89
C THR A 26 2.66 2.47 -10.37
N ILE A 27 1.98 1.94 -11.38
CA ILE A 27 0.64 2.39 -11.76
C ILE A 27 -0.36 1.74 -10.78
N PRO A 28 -1.10 2.53 -9.99
CA PRO A 28 -2.07 1.97 -9.05
C PRO A 28 -3.19 1.19 -9.76
N ALA A 29 -3.70 0.14 -9.10
CA ALA A 29 -4.73 -0.72 -9.68
C ALA A 29 -6.02 0.03 -10.04
N ASP A 30 -6.37 1.09 -9.30
CA ASP A 30 -7.53 1.95 -9.59
C ASP A 30 -7.41 2.75 -10.89
N LYS A 31 -6.21 2.80 -11.48
CA LYS A 31 -5.94 3.45 -12.77
C LYS A 31 -6.05 2.49 -13.97
N VAL A 32 -6.06 1.19 -13.72
CA VAL A 32 -6.09 0.12 -14.73
C VAL A 32 -7.28 -0.83 -14.50
N THR A 33 -8.48 -0.29 -14.37
CA THR A 33 -9.70 -0.99 -13.94
C THR A 33 -10.52 -1.62 -15.08
N ALA A 34 -10.24 -1.28 -16.33
CA ALA A 34 -10.96 -1.81 -17.48
C ALA A 34 -10.04 -2.70 -18.32
N ASP A 35 -10.59 -3.79 -18.84
CA ASP A 35 -9.87 -4.64 -19.77
C ASP A 35 -9.64 -3.94 -21.12
N GLY A 36 -8.52 -4.27 -21.75
CA GLY A 36 -8.15 -3.74 -23.04
C GLY A 36 -6.73 -3.18 -23.09
N ASN A 37 -6.43 -2.50 -24.20
CA ASN A 37 -5.10 -1.97 -24.44
C ASN A 37 -4.89 -0.61 -23.75
N TYR A 38 -3.81 -0.50 -23.04
CA TYR A 38 -3.31 0.71 -22.40
C TYR A 38 -2.02 1.17 -23.06
N SER A 39 -1.81 2.48 -23.05
CA SER A 39 -0.56 3.09 -23.49
C SER A 39 -0.06 4.02 -22.40
N VAL A 40 1.19 3.90 -22.03
CA VAL A 40 1.84 4.72 -21.00
C VAL A 40 2.94 5.55 -21.62
N THR A 41 2.91 6.85 -21.34
CA THR A 41 4.00 7.78 -21.61
C THR A 41 4.50 8.39 -20.30
N ALA A 42 5.75 8.77 -20.27
CA ALA A 42 6.32 9.48 -19.12
C ALA A 42 6.85 10.85 -19.55
N GLU A 43 6.75 11.81 -18.65
CA GLU A 43 7.30 13.15 -18.77
C GLU A 43 7.93 13.55 -17.44
N ILE A 44 9.04 14.25 -17.49
CA ILE A 44 9.70 14.79 -16.30
C ILE A 44 9.51 16.30 -16.30
N THR A 45 9.07 16.83 -15.16
CA THR A 45 8.91 18.28 -14.94
C THR A 45 9.88 18.69 -13.83
N ASP A 46 10.66 19.73 -14.09
CA ASP A 46 11.53 20.30 -13.07
C ASP A 46 10.76 21.22 -12.09
N PRO A 47 11.35 21.62 -10.96
CA PRO A 47 10.70 22.52 -10.00
C PRO A 47 10.36 23.92 -10.55
N ALA A 48 10.95 24.32 -11.68
CA ALA A 48 10.66 25.57 -12.37
C ALA A 48 9.51 25.44 -13.38
N GLY A 49 8.98 24.22 -13.57
CA GLY A 49 7.89 23.94 -14.49
C GLY A 49 8.33 23.62 -15.92
N ASN A 50 9.62 23.42 -16.19
CA ASN A 50 10.08 22.98 -17.49
C ASN A 50 9.88 21.47 -17.65
N THR A 51 9.34 21.04 -18.80
CA THR A 51 9.04 19.63 -19.08
C THR A 51 10.00 19.03 -20.10
N SER A 52 10.27 17.74 -19.97
CA SER A 52 11.05 16.96 -20.94
C SER A 52 10.30 16.72 -22.25
N GLY A 53 9.01 16.98 -22.29
CA GLY A 53 8.11 16.42 -23.29
C GLY A 53 7.84 14.92 -23.05
N GLN A 54 6.78 14.41 -23.69
CA GLN A 54 6.37 13.01 -23.53
C GLN A 54 7.37 12.05 -24.18
N GLY A 55 7.72 11.02 -23.44
CA GLY A 55 8.51 9.91 -23.94
C GLY A 55 7.75 9.05 -24.96
N LYS A 56 8.45 8.08 -25.55
CA LYS A 56 7.82 7.11 -26.46
C LYS A 56 6.78 6.28 -25.71
N PRO A 57 5.56 6.08 -26.27
CA PRO A 57 4.55 5.23 -25.67
C PRO A 57 5.05 3.79 -25.48
N THR A 58 4.67 3.20 -24.36
CA THR A 58 4.78 1.76 -24.09
C THR A 58 3.38 1.21 -23.91
N ASP A 59 3.04 0.24 -24.75
CA ASP A 59 1.71 -0.37 -24.74
C ASP A 59 1.72 -1.66 -23.94
N PHE A 60 0.63 -1.91 -23.22
CA PHE A 60 0.36 -3.17 -22.54
C PHE A 60 -1.14 -3.45 -22.55
N ALA A 61 -1.51 -4.71 -22.45
CA ALA A 61 -2.90 -5.11 -22.32
C ALA A 61 -3.23 -5.41 -20.84
N VAL A 62 -4.43 -5.05 -20.44
CA VAL A 62 -5.08 -5.49 -19.20
C VAL A 62 -6.20 -6.41 -19.60
N ASP A 63 -6.20 -7.56 -19.02
CA ASP A 63 -7.23 -8.57 -19.16
C ASP A 63 -7.45 -9.16 -17.76
N THR A 64 -8.63 -8.97 -17.23
CA THR A 64 -9.02 -9.42 -15.87
C THR A 64 -10.11 -10.47 -15.92
N VAL A 65 -10.49 -10.90 -17.12
CA VAL A 65 -11.57 -11.85 -17.33
C VAL A 65 -10.99 -13.24 -17.59
N ALA A 66 -11.03 -14.07 -16.57
CA ALA A 66 -10.64 -15.47 -16.70
C ALA A 66 -11.62 -16.23 -17.61
N PRO A 67 -11.14 -17.31 -18.28
CA PRO A 67 -12.05 -18.28 -18.92
C PRO A 67 -12.98 -18.92 -17.90
N SER A 68 -14.11 -19.48 -18.36
CA SER A 68 -14.99 -20.27 -17.49
C SER A 68 -14.24 -21.47 -16.92
N ALA A 69 -14.59 -21.85 -15.67
CA ALA A 69 -14.01 -23.04 -15.06
C ALA A 69 -14.36 -24.33 -15.85
N PRO A 70 -13.44 -25.30 -15.96
CA PRO A 70 -13.79 -26.62 -16.50
C PRO A 70 -14.80 -27.32 -15.57
N VAL A 71 -15.63 -28.23 -16.10
CA VAL A 71 -16.52 -29.03 -15.28
C VAL A 71 -16.01 -30.47 -15.20
N LEU A 72 -15.71 -30.91 -13.99
CA LEU A 72 -15.22 -32.25 -13.70
C LEU A 72 -16.37 -33.15 -13.24
N LYS A 73 -16.43 -34.40 -13.72
CA LYS A 73 -17.44 -35.37 -13.31
C LYS A 73 -16.82 -36.77 -13.16
N ALA A 74 -16.99 -37.35 -11.99
CA ALA A 74 -16.58 -38.74 -11.73
C ALA A 74 -17.62 -39.69 -12.31
N GLU A 75 -17.19 -40.53 -13.25
CA GLU A 75 -18.04 -41.52 -13.90
C GLU A 75 -18.08 -42.82 -13.07
N ASP A 76 -19.08 -43.69 -13.37
CA ASP A 76 -19.29 -44.90 -12.60
C ASP A 76 -18.25 -46.01 -12.93
N ASP A 77 -17.43 -45.81 -13.97
CA ASP A 77 -16.35 -46.71 -14.38
C ASP A 77 -14.98 -46.31 -13.77
N GLY A 78 -14.96 -45.36 -12.82
CA GLY A 78 -13.74 -44.88 -12.18
C GLY A 78 -13.05 -43.74 -12.95
N SER A 79 -13.40 -43.54 -14.23
CA SER A 79 -12.83 -42.43 -15.01
C SER A 79 -13.36 -41.05 -14.54
N VAL A 80 -12.63 -40.00 -14.89
CA VAL A 80 -13.10 -38.60 -14.65
C VAL A 80 -13.25 -37.88 -16.00
N SER A 81 -14.47 -37.53 -16.34
CA SER A 81 -14.74 -36.68 -17.51
C SER A 81 -14.54 -35.23 -17.18
N VAL A 82 -14.00 -34.47 -18.13
CA VAL A 82 -13.70 -33.05 -18.05
C VAL A 82 -14.43 -32.34 -19.19
N ASP A 83 -15.49 -31.56 -18.87
CA ASP A 83 -16.07 -30.61 -19.81
C ASP A 83 -15.19 -29.36 -19.82
N LEU A 84 -14.53 -29.10 -20.93
CA LEU A 84 -13.59 -27.99 -21.12
C LEU A 84 -14.34 -26.67 -21.41
N PRO A 85 -13.82 -25.50 -21.06
CA PRO A 85 -14.49 -24.24 -21.29
C PRO A 85 -14.84 -24.02 -22.76
N THR A 86 -16.11 -23.75 -23.03
CA THR A 86 -16.61 -23.46 -24.40
C THR A 86 -16.34 -22.02 -24.84
N ASP A 87 -16.05 -21.13 -23.88
CA ASP A 87 -15.65 -19.74 -24.08
C ASP A 87 -14.13 -19.54 -24.20
N ALA A 88 -13.36 -20.63 -24.10
CA ALA A 88 -11.92 -20.61 -24.22
C ALA A 88 -11.47 -20.18 -25.62
N ASN A 89 -10.49 -19.29 -25.66
CA ASN A 89 -9.81 -18.82 -26.85
C ASN A 89 -8.56 -19.65 -27.15
N LYS A 90 -8.03 -19.53 -28.36
CA LYS A 90 -6.75 -20.15 -28.72
C LYS A 90 -5.64 -19.63 -27.80
N GLY A 91 -4.90 -20.56 -27.20
CA GLY A 91 -3.82 -20.30 -26.26
C GLY A 91 -4.25 -20.31 -24.80
N ASP A 92 -5.57 -20.38 -24.52
CA ASP A 92 -6.04 -20.65 -23.16
C ASP A 92 -5.66 -22.07 -22.76
N THR A 93 -5.44 -22.28 -21.48
CA THR A 93 -5.05 -23.57 -20.92
C THR A 93 -6.04 -24.03 -19.86
N VAL A 94 -6.12 -25.35 -19.70
CA VAL A 94 -6.75 -25.98 -18.54
C VAL A 94 -5.71 -26.87 -17.87
N GLU A 95 -5.37 -26.51 -16.64
CA GLU A 95 -4.51 -27.32 -15.79
C GLU A 95 -5.38 -28.27 -14.98
N ILE A 96 -5.15 -29.59 -15.13
CA ILE A 96 -5.85 -30.64 -14.40
C ILE A 96 -4.86 -31.30 -13.46
N THR A 97 -5.14 -31.24 -12.18
CA THR A 97 -4.30 -31.85 -11.15
C THR A 97 -5.03 -33.03 -10.51
N PHE A 98 -4.37 -34.19 -10.46
CA PHE A 98 -4.91 -35.42 -9.86
C PHE A 98 -3.76 -36.32 -9.38
N GLU A 99 -4.08 -37.33 -8.58
CA GLU A 99 -3.14 -38.37 -8.17
C GLU A 99 -3.37 -39.63 -9.03
N ASP A 100 -2.30 -40.32 -9.37
CA ASP A 100 -2.39 -41.64 -10.01
C ASP A 100 -2.58 -42.74 -8.94
N GLU A 101 -2.78 -43.99 -9.41
CA GLU A 101 -2.95 -45.17 -8.54
C GLU A 101 -1.75 -45.46 -7.60
N LYS A 102 -0.58 -44.86 -7.87
CA LYS A 102 0.61 -44.96 -7.02
C LYS A 102 0.68 -43.86 -5.97
N GLY A 103 -0.23 -42.87 -6.05
CA GLY A 103 -0.24 -41.67 -5.21
C GLY A 103 0.71 -40.59 -5.70
N ASP A 104 1.22 -40.68 -6.93
CA ASP A 104 2.03 -39.62 -7.54
C ASP A 104 1.11 -38.53 -8.06
N LYS A 105 1.40 -37.25 -7.69
CA LYS A 105 0.62 -36.10 -8.11
C LYS A 105 1.02 -35.67 -9.52
N HIS A 106 0.04 -35.57 -10.39
CA HIS A 106 0.20 -35.11 -11.77
C HIS A 106 -0.55 -33.77 -11.96
N THR A 107 0.06 -32.87 -12.73
CA THR A 107 -0.61 -31.72 -13.32
C THR A 107 -0.45 -31.82 -14.81
N VAL A 108 -1.57 -31.97 -15.51
CA VAL A 108 -1.62 -32.06 -16.97
C VAL A 108 -2.22 -30.78 -17.50
N THR A 109 -1.55 -30.16 -18.46
CA THR A 109 -2.00 -28.95 -19.12
C THR A 109 -2.60 -29.31 -20.48
N LEU A 110 -3.86 -28.92 -20.67
CA LEU A 110 -4.52 -28.97 -21.96
C LEU A 110 -4.51 -27.53 -22.54
N GLU A 111 -3.96 -27.34 -23.74
CA GLU A 111 -3.91 -26.06 -24.43
C GLU A 111 -4.90 -26.03 -25.61
N LYS A 112 -5.70 -24.96 -25.71
CA LYS A 112 -6.66 -24.76 -26.80
C LYS A 112 -5.95 -24.40 -28.10
N GLY A 113 -6.07 -25.26 -29.08
CA GLY A 113 -5.60 -25.04 -30.44
C GLY A 113 -6.71 -24.71 -31.43
N ASP A 114 -6.38 -24.70 -32.72
CA ASP A 114 -7.36 -24.47 -33.80
C ASP A 114 -8.34 -25.67 -34.00
N ASN A 115 -7.95 -26.87 -33.60
CA ASN A 115 -8.68 -28.11 -33.86
C ASN A 115 -9.06 -28.89 -32.59
N GLY A 116 -9.10 -28.22 -31.45
CA GLY A 116 -9.40 -28.85 -30.16
C GLY A 116 -8.33 -28.55 -29.11
N TRP A 117 -8.18 -29.45 -28.15
CA TRP A 117 -7.25 -29.29 -27.02
C TRP A 117 -6.12 -30.29 -27.11
N THR A 118 -4.89 -29.84 -26.93
CA THR A 118 -3.68 -30.68 -26.95
C THR A 118 -3.14 -30.83 -25.53
N SER A 119 -2.90 -32.05 -25.12
CA SER A 119 -2.34 -32.39 -23.81
C SER A 119 -0.80 -32.36 -23.83
N ASP A 120 -0.19 -31.82 -22.80
CA ASP A 120 1.26 -31.94 -22.58
C ASP A 120 1.68 -33.35 -22.16
N THR A 121 0.74 -34.14 -21.65
CA THR A 121 0.95 -35.53 -21.21
C THR A 121 -0.18 -36.45 -21.71
N PRO A 122 -0.23 -36.74 -23.04
CA PRO A 122 -1.33 -37.54 -23.63
C PRO A 122 -1.49 -38.95 -23.10
N ALA A 123 -0.45 -39.47 -22.42
CA ALA A 123 -0.50 -40.78 -21.75
C ALA A 123 -1.40 -40.77 -20.51
N LEU A 124 -1.52 -39.62 -19.85
CA LEU A 124 -2.38 -39.43 -18.65
C LEU A 124 -3.76 -38.92 -19.04
N ILE A 125 -3.83 -37.90 -19.86
CA ILE A 125 -5.07 -37.33 -20.41
C ILE A 125 -4.88 -37.17 -21.91
N PRO A 126 -5.56 -37.95 -22.75
CA PRO A 126 -5.44 -37.86 -24.21
C PRO A 126 -5.87 -36.51 -24.79
N ASP A 127 -5.32 -36.15 -25.96
CA ASP A 127 -5.80 -34.99 -26.74
C ASP A 127 -7.30 -35.09 -27.03
N SER A 128 -7.96 -33.93 -27.08
CA SER A 128 -9.38 -33.86 -27.36
C SER A 128 -9.69 -32.99 -28.60
N ASN A 129 -10.43 -33.57 -29.55
CA ASN A 129 -10.91 -32.87 -30.74
C ASN A 129 -12.18 -32.02 -30.48
N GLY A 130 -12.72 -32.04 -29.27
CA GLY A 130 -13.91 -31.30 -28.85
C GLY A 130 -13.69 -30.62 -27.51
N ASP A 131 -14.76 -30.29 -26.84
CA ASP A 131 -14.72 -29.64 -25.53
C ASP A 131 -14.88 -30.67 -24.37
N LYS A 132 -14.44 -31.91 -24.57
CA LYS A 132 -14.42 -32.97 -23.55
C LYS A 132 -13.09 -33.71 -23.55
N ALA A 133 -12.49 -33.80 -22.38
CA ALA A 133 -11.36 -34.69 -22.11
C ALA A 133 -11.77 -35.75 -21.08
N THR A 134 -10.96 -36.78 -20.93
CA THR A 134 -11.20 -37.86 -19.95
C THR A 134 -9.88 -38.28 -19.32
N ILE A 135 -9.84 -38.38 -18.01
CA ILE A 135 -8.80 -39.07 -17.28
C ILE A 135 -9.26 -40.53 -17.21
N PRO A 136 -8.54 -41.45 -17.85
CA PRO A 136 -8.86 -42.90 -17.74
C PRO A 136 -8.85 -43.37 -16.29
N ALA A 137 -9.70 -44.36 -15.95
CA ALA A 137 -9.77 -44.91 -14.61
C ALA A 137 -8.41 -45.39 -14.09
N ASP A 138 -7.65 -46.11 -14.93
CA ASP A 138 -6.29 -46.62 -14.59
C ASP A 138 -5.24 -45.51 -14.32
N ASN A 139 -5.56 -44.25 -14.64
CA ASN A 139 -4.66 -43.10 -14.45
C ASN A 139 -5.02 -42.23 -13.25
N VAL A 140 -6.19 -42.42 -12.66
CA VAL A 140 -6.67 -41.62 -11.53
C VAL A 140 -6.95 -42.52 -10.33
N LYS A 141 -6.38 -42.17 -9.20
CA LYS A 141 -6.58 -42.90 -7.96
C LYS A 141 -8.04 -42.82 -7.49
N ASP A 142 -8.56 -43.96 -7.02
CA ASP A 142 -9.90 -44.06 -6.46
C ASP A 142 -10.15 -43.06 -5.31
N ASN A 143 -11.35 -42.47 -5.28
CA ASN A 143 -11.81 -41.50 -4.29
C ASN A 143 -10.84 -40.35 -3.99
N SER A 144 -10.02 -39.99 -5.00
CA SER A 144 -9.07 -38.89 -4.93
C SER A 144 -9.67 -37.59 -5.50
N GLU A 145 -9.15 -36.46 -5.07
CA GLU A 145 -9.53 -35.18 -5.62
C GLU A 145 -8.88 -34.92 -6.97
N VAL A 146 -9.70 -34.55 -7.95
CA VAL A 146 -9.27 -34.03 -9.24
C VAL A 146 -9.65 -32.56 -9.31
N THR A 147 -8.68 -31.66 -9.57
CA THR A 147 -8.90 -30.24 -9.71
C THR A 147 -8.61 -29.78 -11.13
N GLY A 148 -9.41 -28.83 -11.62
CA GLY A 148 -9.21 -28.20 -12.92
C GLY A 148 -9.32 -26.69 -12.82
N ILE A 149 -8.37 -25.96 -13.41
CA ILE A 149 -8.33 -24.51 -13.47
C ILE A 149 -8.10 -24.11 -14.92
N ALA A 150 -8.93 -23.22 -15.46
CA ALA A 150 -8.68 -22.60 -16.74
C ALA A 150 -7.89 -21.31 -16.57
N LYS A 151 -7.00 -21.04 -17.51
CA LYS A 151 -6.12 -19.87 -17.47
C LYS A 151 -5.94 -19.30 -18.88
N ASP A 152 -6.04 -18.00 -19.01
CA ASP A 152 -5.72 -17.32 -20.25
C ASP A 152 -4.23 -16.96 -20.36
N PRO A 153 -3.76 -16.49 -21.53
CA PRO A 153 -2.39 -16.05 -21.71
C PRO A 153 -2.00 -14.81 -20.90
N SER A 154 -2.99 -14.05 -20.37
CA SER A 154 -2.78 -12.88 -19.51
C SER A 154 -2.52 -13.28 -18.06
N GLY A 155 -2.83 -14.52 -17.70
CA GLY A 155 -2.65 -15.08 -16.38
C GLY A 155 -3.88 -15.00 -15.49
N ASN A 156 -5.05 -14.63 -16.02
CA ASN A 156 -6.30 -14.74 -15.27
C ASN A 156 -6.72 -16.19 -15.15
N GLU A 157 -7.07 -16.59 -13.95
CA GLU A 157 -7.45 -17.93 -13.60
C GLU A 157 -8.95 -18.01 -13.26
N SER A 158 -9.60 -19.05 -13.74
CA SER A 158 -10.96 -19.38 -13.33
C SER A 158 -10.99 -19.80 -11.85
N ASP A 159 -12.17 -19.80 -11.26
CA ASP A 159 -12.37 -20.56 -10.03
C ASP A 159 -11.99 -22.03 -10.25
N PRO A 160 -11.37 -22.70 -9.28
CA PRO A 160 -11.03 -24.10 -9.40
C PRO A 160 -12.29 -24.97 -9.40
N SER A 161 -12.36 -25.91 -10.31
CA SER A 161 -13.32 -27.03 -10.28
C SER A 161 -12.72 -28.20 -9.56
N THR A 162 -13.50 -28.88 -8.74
CA THR A 162 -13.05 -30.09 -8.04
C THR A 162 -14.07 -31.20 -8.16
N VAL A 163 -13.60 -32.46 -8.24
CA VAL A 163 -14.42 -33.66 -8.15
C VAL A 163 -13.64 -34.75 -7.44
N THR A 164 -14.33 -35.61 -6.72
CA THR A 164 -13.73 -36.83 -6.18
C THR A 164 -14.00 -37.97 -7.18
N SER A 165 -12.94 -38.63 -7.67
CA SER A 165 -13.03 -39.82 -8.53
C SER A 165 -13.83 -40.94 -7.85
N LYS A 166 -14.51 -41.79 -8.62
CA LYS A 166 -15.17 -42.96 -8.05
C LYS A 166 -14.23 -44.15 -8.09
N THR A 167 -14.56 -45.13 -7.28
CA THR A 167 -13.82 -46.42 -7.28
C THR A 167 -14.12 -47.25 -8.50
N ASP A 168 -13.09 -47.84 -9.09
CA ASP A 168 -13.23 -48.90 -10.09
C ASP A 168 -13.31 -50.31 -9.44
N GLY A 169 -13.41 -50.37 -8.13
CA GLY A 169 -13.45 -51.60 -7.32
C GLY A 169 -12.17 -51.88 -6.51
N VAL A 170 -11.17 -50.96 -6.55
CA VAL A 170 -9.94 -51.05 -5.73
C VAL A 170 -10.14 -50.23 -4.44
N ALA A 171 -9.70 -50.75 -3.29
CA ALA A 171 -9.82 -50.05 -2.00
C ALA A 171 -8.99 -48.76 -1.96
N ASP A 172 -9.61 -47.69 -1.57
CA ASP A 172 -9.13 -46.31 -1.70
C ASP A 172 -8.13 -45.87 -0.63
N ALA A 173 -7.56 -44.66 -0.83
CA ALA A 173 -6.63 -44.01 0.07
C ALA A 173 -7.29 -42.91 0.90
N PRO A 174 -6.80 -42.63 2.11
CA PRO A 174 -7.27 -41.48 2.90
C PRO A 174 -6.88 -40.16 2.24
N VAL A 175 -7.72 -39.10 2.44
CA VAL A 175 -7.45 -37.74 1.95
C VAL A 175 -7.25 -36.82 3.11
N LEU A 176 -6.10 -36.17 3.17
CA LEU A 176 -5.70 -35.22 4.20
C LEU A 176 -5.95 -33.76 3.76
N THR A 177 -6.51 -32.97 4.66
CA THR A 177 -6.53 -31.52 4.62
C THR A 177 -6.11 -30.94 5.96
N ILE A 178 -5.48 -29.78 5.95
CA ILE A 178 -5.11 -29.03 7.16
C ILE A 178 -5.62 -27.60 6.93
N PRO A 179 -6.79 -27.27 7.50
CA PRO A 179 -7.45 -25.99 7.23
C PRO A 179 -6.60 -24.76 7.52
N GLU A 180 -5.82 -24.82 8.61
CA GLU A 180 -4.98 -23.72 9.09
C GLU A 180 -3.87 -23.36 8.08
N VAL A 181 -3.48 -24.29 7.20
CA VAL A 181 -2.44 -24.04 6.20
C VAL A 181 -3.00 -23.92 4.78
N ALA A 182 -4.27 -23.54 4.65
CA ALA A 182 -4.93 -23.42 3.34
C ALA A 182 -4.34 -22.31 2.45
N ASP A 183 -3.73 -21.31 3.04
CA ASP A 183 -2.97 -20.24 2.37
C ASP A 183 -1.51 -20.62 2.06
N GLY A 184 -1.08 -21.79 2.53
CA GLY A 184 0.28 -22.31 2.36
C GLY A 184 1.22 -22.03 3.54
N TYR A 185 0.72 -21.41 4.60
CA TYR A 185 1.48 -21.07 5.81
C TYR A 185 0.81 -21.61 7.08
N ALA A 186 1.60 -21.78 8.12
CA ALA A 186 1.17 -21.90 9.51
C ALA A 186 1.88 -20.81 10.30
N ASN A 187 1.13 -19.82 10.76
CA ASN A 187 1.64 -18.69 11.52
C ASN A 187 1.71 -18.97 13.04
N ALA A 188 2.21 -17.99 13.81
CA ALA A 188 2.39 -18.13 15.25
C ALA A 188 1.08 -18.38 16.01
N ASP A 189 -0.04 -17.79 15.56
CA ASP A 189 -1.33 -17.95 16.21
C ASP A 189 -1.94 -19.32 15.95
N GLU A 190 -1.83 -19.83 14.73
CA GLU A 190 -2.29 -21.17 14.33
C GLU A 190 -1.47 -22.28 15.01
N LEU A 191 -0.21 -22.00 15.32
CA LEU A 191 0.67 -22.95 16.00
C LEU A 191 0.49 -23.00 17.52
N LYS A 192 -0.34 -22.14 18.14
CA LYS A 192 -0.46 -22.07 19.60
C LYS A 192 -0.90 -23.37 20.25
N ASP A 193 -1.84 -24.06 19.62
CA ASP A 193 -2.42 -25.34 20.07
C ASP A 193 -2.10 -26.52 19.12
N GLY A 194 -1.23 -26.31 18.11
CA GLY A 194 -0.90 -27.26 17.08
C GLY A 194 -1.81 -27.13 15.87
N LEU A 195 -1.65 -27.99 14.87
CA LEU A 195 -2.43 -27.95 13.63
C LEU A 195 -3.49 -29.07 13.63
N GLN A 196 -4.69 -28.78 13.12
CA GLN A 196 -5.79 -29.73 12.99
C GLN A 196 -5.74 -30.41 11.62
N ALA A 197 -5.33 -31.66 11.57
CA ALA A 197 -5.42 -32.48 10.35
C ALA A 197 -6.82 -33.11 10.23
N GLU A 198 -7.54 -32.78 9.16
CA GLU A 198 -8.79 -33.45 8.80
C GLU A 198 -8.49 -34.54 7.77
N VAL A 199 -8.83 -35.80 8.08
CA VAL A 199 -8.62 -36.96 7.22
C VAL A 199 -9.97 -37.51 6.79
N THR A 200 -10.26 -37.47 5.49
CA THR A 200 -11.41 -38.17 4.91
C THR A 200 -11.06 -39.66 4.77
N LEU A 201 -11.88 -40.50 5.36
CA LEU A 201 -11.71 -41.94 5.36
C LEU A 201 -12.33 -42.56 4.10
N PRO A 202 -11.63 -43.51 3.43
CA PRO A 202 -12.22 -44.21 2.31
C PRO A 202 -13.40 -45.10 2.71
N ALA A 203 -14.27 -45.41 1.72
CA ALA A 203 -15.38 -46.32 1.91
C ALA A 203 -14.87 -47.71 2.34
N GLY A 204 -15.52 -48.27 3.35
CA GLY A 204 -15.11 -49.57 3.89
C GLY A 204 -14.07 -49.50 5.02
N THR A 205 -13.66 -48.28 5.46
CA THR A 205 -12.88 -48.15 6.69
C THR A 205 -13.70 -48.62 7.89
N VAL A 206 -13.09 -49.43 8.78
CA VAL A 206 -13.73 -49.97 9.98
C VAL A 206 -13.07 -49.46 11.25
N GLU A 207 -13.80 -49.60 12.39
CA GLU A 207 -13.25 -49.35 13.72
C GLU A 207 -11.95 -50.13 13.93
N GLY A 208 -10.94 -49.50 14.51
CA GLY A 208 -9.62 -50.07 14.75
C GLY A 208 -8.63 -49.89 13.61
N ALA A 209 -9.02 -49.30 12.49
CA ALA A 209 -8.07 -48.87 11.47
C ALA A 209 -7.15 -47.77 12.05
N GLU A 210 -5.88 -47.73 11.61
CA GLU A 210 -4.90 -46.73 12.10
C GLU A 210 -4.57 -45.74 11.01
N ILE A 211 -4.79 -44.45 11.30
CA ILE A 211 -4.29 -43.29 10.54
C ILE A 211 -2.89 -42.98 11.04
N THR A 212 -1.95 -42.84 10.13
CA THR A 212 -0.59 -42.37 10.40
C THR A 212 -0.36 -41.10 9.60
N LEU A 213 -0.12 -39.97 10.29
CA LEU A 213 0.37 -38.73 9.72
C LEU A 213 1.90 -38.72 9.85
N THR A 214 2.62 -38.55 8.75
CA THR A 214 4.09 -38.41 8.75
C THR A 214 4.42 -36.94 8.45
N VAL A 215 4.87 -36.21 9.47
CA VAL A 215 5.34 -34.84 9.33
C VAL A 215 6.81 -34.86 8.92
N THR A 216 7.15 -34.26 7.80
CA THR A 216 8.54 -34.07 7.34
C THR A 216 8.93 -32.61 7.55
N ARG A 217 9.96 -32.37 8.36
CA ARG A 217 10.49 -31.06 8.72
C ARG A 217 11.47 -30.52 7.65
N PRO A 218 11.84 -29.23 7.68
CA PRO A 218 12.81 -28.64 6.76
C PRO A 218 14.19 -29.33 6.75
N ASP A 219 14.63 -29.85 7.90
CA ASP A 219 15.89 -30.58 8.07
C ASP A 219 15.81 -32.04 7.57
N LYS A 220 14.65 -32.45 6.99
CA LYS A 220 14.34 -33.82 6.52
C LYS A 220 14.18 -34.85 7.63
N THR A 221 14.15 -34.45 8.90
CA THR A 221 13.69 -35.33 9.96
C THR A 221 12.18 -35.54 9.87
N THR A 222 11.71 -36.67 10.35
CA THR A 222 10.29 -37.00 10.33
C THR A 222 9.79 -37.27 11.73
N GLU A 223 8.53 -36.88 11.95
CA GLU A 223 7.75 -37.22 13.15
C GLU A 223 6.45 -37.89 12.71
N THR A 224 5.97 -38.84 13.47
CA THR A 224 4.71 -39.54 13.18
C THR A 224 3.68 -39.31 14.27
N VAL A 225 2.46 -38.97 13.85
CA VAL A 225 1.28 -38.89 14.72
C VAL A 225 0.31 -39.98 14.27
N THR A 226 -0.11 -40.83 15.19
CA THR A 226 -1.03 -41.94 14.90
C THR A 226 -2.38 -41.73 15.59
N HIS A 227 -3.45 -42.15 14.92
CA HIS A 227 -4.80 -42.13 15.45
C HIS A 227 -5.53 -43.42 15.09
N THR A 228 -6.16 -44.05 16.11
CA THR A 228 -7.00 -45.23 15.88
C THR A 228 -8.43 -44.82 15.60
N VAL A 229 -8.94 -45.19 14.44
CA VAL A 229 -10.28 -44.84 13.97
C VAL A 229 -11.34 -45.47 14.91
N THR A 230 -12.19 -44.65 15.44
CA THR A 230 -13.33 -45.09 16.24
C THR A 230 -14.51 -45.49 15.36
N LYS A 231 -15.50 -46.19 15.95
CA LYS A 231 -16.73 -46.58 15.24
C LYS A 231 -17.52 -45.38 14.69
N ASP A 232 -17.56 -44.28 15.46
CA ASP A 232 -18.32 -43.09 15.06
C ASP A 232 -17.62 -42.36 13.90
N GLU A 233 -16.27 -42.29 13.90
CA GLU A 233 -15.46 -41.71 12.84
C GLU A 233 -15.55 -42.54 11.55
N ALA A 234 -15.47 -43.88 11.65
CA ALA A 234 -15.68 -44.76 10.52
C ALA A 234 -17.06 -44.55 9.87
N ALA A 235 -18.11 -44.42 10.70
CA ALA A 235 -19.46 -44.15 10.23
C ALA A 235 -19.62 -42.72 9.66
N ALA A 236 -18.88 -41.74 10.18
CA ALA A 236 -18.85 -40.36 9.69
C ALA A 236 -18.01 -40.20 8.43
N GLY A 237 -17.12 -41.17 8.11
CA GLY A 237 -16.21 -41.12 6.97
C GLY A 237 -15.10 -40.06 7.11
N LYS A 238 -14.82 -39.60 8.34
CA LYS A 238 -13.78 -38.59 8.61
C LYS A 238 -13.25 -38.67 10.03
N VAL A 239 -12.01 -38.22 10.21
CA VAL A 239 -11.34 -38.10 11.50
C VAL A 239 -10.57 -36.80 11.57
N SER A 240 -10.50 -36.20 12.78
CA SER A 240 -9.65 -35.05 13.07
C SER A 240 -8.50 -35.52 13.95
N VAL A 241 -7.27 -35.16 13.57
CA VAL A 241 -6.04 -35.56 14.26
C VAL A 241 -5.22 -34.32 14.56
N ASP A 242 -4.86 -34.11 15.84
CA ASP A 242 -4.04 -32.98 16.23
C ASP A 242 -2.56 -33.27 15.89
N ILE A 243 -1.92 -32.39 15.15
CA ILE A 243 -0.47 -32.38 14.91
C ILE A 243 0.14 -31.47 15.97
N PRO A 244 0.91 -32.00 16.93
CA PRO A 244 1.50 -31.19 17.99
C PRO A 244 2.42 -30.10 17.43
N LYS A 245 2.45 -28.92 18.09
CA LYS A 245 3.32 -27.80 17.74
C LYS A 245 4.79 -28.17 17.56
N ASP A 246 5.30 -29.10 18.38
CA ASP A 246 6.70 -29.57 18.34
C ASP A 246 6.96 -30.58 17.20
N ALA A 247 5.92 -31.05 16.53
CA ALA A 247 6.06 -31.89 15.35
C ALA A 247 6.52 -31.11 14.12
N VAL A 248 6.29 -29.80 14.05
CA VAL A 248 6.69 -28.93 12.93
C VAL A 248 7.86 -28.02 13.32
N GLN A 249 8.52 -27.42 12.33
CA GLN A 249 9.61 -26.45 12.53
C GLN A 249 9.48 -25.31 11.53
N ASN A 250 10.00 -24.13 11.87
CA ASN A 250 10.05 -22.99 10.94
C ASN A 250 10.68 -23.39 9.60
N GLY A 251 10.05 -23.01 8.50
CA GLY A 251 10.42 -23.35 7.14
C GLY A 251 9.46 -24.37 6.49
N GLN A 252 9.89 -24.98 5.40
CA GLN A 252 9.05 -25.90 4.61
C GLN A 252 8.82 -27.22 5.33
N ASN A 253 7.58 -27.50 5.68
CA ASN A 253 7.11 -28.77 6.23
C ASN A 253 6.18 -29.44 5.24
N SER A 254 5.95 -30.72 5.45
CA SER A 254 4.91 -31.48 4.74
C SER A 254 4.33 -32.57 5.62
N VAL A 255 3.09 -32.90 5.38
CA VAL A 255 2.39 -34.00 6.07
C VAL A 255 1.85 -34.97 5.04
N ASP A 256 2.27 -36.22 5.15
CA ASP A 256 1.74 -37.35 4.38
C ASP A 256 0.79 -38.14 5.26
N VAL A 257 -0.31 -38.63 4.68
CA VAL A 257 -1.26 -39.50 5.42
C VAL A 257 -1.20 -40.93 4.89
N SER A 258 -1.35 -41.90 5.77
CA SER A 258 -1.60 -43.31 5.38
C SER A 258 -2.64 -43.94 6.31
N LEU A 259 -3.34 -44.94 5.78
CA LEU A 259 -4.33 -45.74 6.50
C LEU A 259 -3.90 -47.19 6.52
N THR A 260 -3.86 -47.81 7.69
CA THR A 260 -3.64 -49.25 7.87
C THR A 260 -4.89 -49.87 8.46
N GLN A 261 -5.37 -50.94 7.86
CA GLN A 261 -6.54 -51.67 8.34
C GLN A 261 -6.23 -53.15 8.50
N GLY A 262 -6.27 -53.64 9.72
CA GLY A 262 -5.89 -55.00 10.06
C GLY A 262 -4.42 -55.30 9.70
N ASN A 263 -4.17 -56.40 9.01
CA ASN A 263 -2.82 -56.82 8.59
C ASN A 263 -2.46 -56.38 7.15
N ASN A 264 -3.27 -55.48 6.57
CA ASN A 264 -3.00 -55.00 5.22
C ASN A 264 -1.86 -53.97 5.23
N PRO A 265 -1.08 -53.87 4.13
CA PRO A 265 -0.10 -52.80 3.98
C PRO A 265 -0.76 -51.42 4.13
N ALA A 266 -0.01 -50.48 4.68
CA ALA A 266 -0.48 -49.10 4.79
C ALA A 266 -0.80 -48.52 3.41
N LYS A 267 -1.97 -47.95 3.25
CA LYS A 267 -2.43 -47.27 2.04
C LYS A 267 -2.03 -45.79 2.13
N PRO A 268 -1.11 -45.31 1.29
CA PRO A 268 -0.74 -43.89 1.31
C PRO A 268 -1.86 -43.03 0.74
N GLY A 269 -2.09 -41.86 1.36
CA GLY A 269 -2.96 -40.80 0.87
C GLY A 269 -2.18 -39.66 0.20
N ASN A 270 -2.81 -38.49 0.14
CA ASN A 270 -2.18 -37.32 -0.38
C ASN A 270 -1.18 -36.70 0.62
N LYS A 271 -0.45 -35.72 0.13
CA LYS A 271 0.51 -34.92 0.86
C LYS A 271 0.03 -33.45 0.92
N VAL A 272 0.25 -32.78 2.04
CA VAL A 272 0.05 -31.34 2.23
C VAL A 272 1.40 -30.71 2.50
N ASP A 273 1.80 -29.77 1.64
CA ASP A 273 3.04 -28.99 1.79
C ASP A 273 2.68 -27.57 2.28
N PHE A 274 3.41 -27.06 3.28
CA PHE A 274 3.21 -25.72 3.84
C PHE A 274 4.49 -25.20 4.47
N ALA A 275 4.59 -23.88 4.61
CA ALA A 275 5.65 -23.23 5.35
C ALA A 275 5.17 -22.91 6.78
N VAL A 276 5.99 -23.19 7.76
CA VAL A 276 5.79 -22.73 9.13
C VAL A 276 6.60 -21.45 9.32
N ASP A 277 5.92 -20.39 9.71
CA ASP A 277 6.54 -19.15 10.14
C ASP A 277 5.93 -18.69 11.47
N GLY A 278 6.59 -19.05 12.55
CA GLY A 278 6.22 -18.64 13.89
C GLY A 278 6.92 -17.37 14.35
N GLN A 279 7.67 -16.70 13.45
CA GLN A 279 8.35 -15.45 13.79
C GLN A 279 7.39 -14.28 13.61
N ILE A 280 7.19 -13.54 14.70
CA ILE A 280 6.28 -12.38 14.70
C ILE A 280 7.12 -11.11 14.52
N PRO A 281 6.79 -10.22 13.56
CA PRO A 281 7.41 -8.90 13.50
C PRO A 281 7.27 -8.17 14.84
N GLY A 282 8.37 -7.71 15.43
CA GLY A 282 8.36 -7.06 16.75
C GLY A 282 8.59 -7.96 17.96
N ASP A 283 8.58 -9.28 17.78
CA ASP A 283 9.06 -10.24 18.77
C ASP A 283 10.58 -10.35 18.65
N THR A 284 11.30 -9.81 19.61
CA THR A 284 12.77 -9.70 19.58
C THR A 284 13.48 -10.82 20.32
N ASP A 285 12.80 -11.53 21.20
CA ASP A 285 13.38 -12.60 21.99
C ASP A 285 12.84 -14.01 21.64
N GLY A 286 11.83 -14.08 20.76
CA GLY A 286 11.29 -15.32 20.22
C GLY A 286 10.33 -16.04 21.19
N ASP A 287 9.75 -15.31 22.14
CA ASP A 287 8.84 -15.88 23.13
C ASP A 287 7.38 -15.97 22.62
N GLY A 288 7.11 -15.47 21.43
CA GLY A 288 5.79 -15.46 20.79
C GLY A 288 4.93 -14.26 21.18
N THR A 289 5.53 -13.23 21.79
CA THR A 289 4.86 -11.97 22.12
C THR A 289 5.58 -10.79 21.48
N VAL A 290 4.80 -9.77 21.07
CA VAL A 290 5.36 -8.55 20.49
C VAL A 290 5.98 -7.68 21.58
N ASP A 291 7.30 -7.46 21.53
CA ASP A 291 8.04 -6.57 22.42
C ASP A 291 8.00 -5.12 21.96
N THR A 292 8.04 -4.92 20.65
CA THR A 292 8.14 -3.59 20.02
C THR A 292 7.21 -3.48 18.82
N THR A 293 6.52 -2.36 18.73
CA THR A 293 5.66 -2.02 17.59
C THR A 293 6.31 -0.94 16.72
N PRO A 294 5.95 -0.82 15.43
CA PRO A 294 6.46 0.23 14.58
C PRO A 294 6.04 1.62 15.10
N VAL A 295 6.94 2.59 14.97
CA VAL A 295 6.69 4.00 15.37
C VAL A 295 6.78 4.87 14.14
N VAL A 296 5.74 5.66 13.87
CA VAL A 296 5.70 6.63 12.78
C VAL A 296 6.24 7.98 13.28
N THR A 297 7.13 8.59 12.51
CA THR A 297 7.55 9.98 12.67
C THR A 297 7.28 10.73 11.38
N ILE A 298 6.86 11.98 11.49
CA ILE A 298 6.53 12.85 10.36
C ILE A 298 7.35 14.14 10.54
N PRO A 299 8.55 14.23 9.94
CA PRO A 299 9.43 15.38 10.14
C PRO A 299 8.81 16.70 9.71
N GLU A 300 7.99 16.69 8.66
CA GLU A 300 7.32 17.87 8.08
C GLU A 300 6.18 18.40 8.95
N ALA A 301 5.66 17.59 9.87
CA ALA A 301 4.48 17.95 10.66
C ALA A 301 4.81 18.71 11.95
N ALA A 302 6.05 19.19 12.11
CA ALA A 302 6.45 19.93 13.32
C ALA A 302 5.67 21.25 13.49
N ASP A 303 5.32 21.88 12.39
CA ASP A 303 4.54 23.11 12.27
C ASP A 303 3.24 22.95 11.46
N GLY A 304 2.97 21.74 10.95
CA GLY A 304 1.85 21.40 10.07
C GLY A 304 2.32 21.19 8.64
N VAL A 305 1.59 20.38 7.90
CA VAL A 305 1.85 20.11 6.47
C VAL A 305 1.13 21.18 5.64
N ASN A 306 1.89 22.01 4.95
CA ASN A 306 1.38 23.09 4.13
C ASN A 306 1.08 22.66 2.67
N ALA A 307 0.58 23.62 1.86
CA ALA A 307 0.21 23.38 0.47
C ALA A 307 1.39 22.95 -0.43
N ASP A 308 2.61 23.40 -0.13
CA ASP A 308 3.79 23.07 -0.94
C ASP A 308 4.35 21.68 -0.57
N GLU A 309 4.38 21.35 0.71
CA GLU A 309 4.78 20.04 1.24
C GLU A 309 3.79 18.95 0.81
N LEU A 310 2.49 19.25 0.83
CA LEU A 310 1.48 18.28 0.41
C LEU A 310 1.57 17.90 -1.07
N LYS A 311 2.25 18.66 -1.94
CA LYS A 311 2.35 18.36 -3.38
C LYS A 311 3.02 17.02 -3.68
N ASP A 312 4.01 16.65 -2.91
CA ASP A 312 4.72 15.36 -3.03
C ASP A 312 4.27 14.35 -1.98
N GLY A 313 3.21 14.68 -1.23
CA GLY A 313 2.63 13.87 -0.16
C GLY A 313 3.35 14.05 1.16
N VAL A 314 2.76 13.51 2.23
CA VAL A 314 3.33 13.62 3.58
C VAL A 314 4.43 12.59 3.77
N GLN A 315 5.65 13.04 4.00
CA GLN A 315 6.81 12.18 4.17
C GLN A 315 6.85 11.60 5.59
N THR A 316 6.81 10.29 5.70
CA THR A 316 6.88 9.60 6.99
C THR A 316 8.11 8.71 7.08
N GLN A 317 8.66 8.58 8.26
CA GLN A 317 9.66 7.58 8.60
C GLN A 317 9.10 6.64 9.66
N VAL A 318 9.14 5.34 9.38
CA VAL A 318 8.62 4.29 10.26
C VAL A 318 9.76 3.46 10.79
N THR A 319 9.82 3.23 12.10
CA THR A 319 10.77 2.28 12.66
C THR A 319 10.35 0.85 12.31
N VAL A 320 11.31 0.06 11.85
CA VAL A 320 11.12 -1.37 11.56
C VAL A 320 11.62 -2.16 12.78
N PRO A 321 10.72 -2.78 13.56
CA PRO A 321 11.11 -3.54 14.75
C PRO A 321 11.88 -4.81 14.39
N GLY A 322 12.66 -5.34 15.35
CA GLY A 322 13.31 -6.65 15.21
C GLY A 322 12.29 -7.76 14.95
N GLY A 323 12.71 -8.83 14.29
CA GLY A 323 11.81 -9.89 13.85
C GLY A 323 11.16 -9.64 12.47
N SER A 324 11.14 -8.38 11.98
CA SER A 324 10.69 -8.08 10.62
C SER A 324 11.70 -8.56 9.56
N ALA A 325 11.20 -8.93 8.40
CA ALA A 325 11.97 -9.43 7.27
C ALA A 325 11.69 -8.67 5.97
N ALA A 326 12.60 -8.81 4.99
CA ALA A 326 12.33 -8.31 3.64
C ALA A 326 11.18 -9.10 3.00
N GLY A 327 10.21 -8.39 2.47
CA GLY A 327 8.97 -8.98 1.94
C GLY A 327 7.76 -8.80 2.86
N ASP A 328 7.96 -8.43 4.14
CA ASP A 328 6.87 -8.06 5.02
C ASP A 328 6.16 -6.79 4.51
N THR A 329 4.89 -6.67 4.80
CA THR A 329 4.07 -5.52 4.41
C THR A 329 3.91 -4.58 5.59
N LEU A 330 4.45 -3.37 5.46
CA LEU A 330 4.18 -2.25 6.34
C LEU A 330 2.91 -1.54 5.89
N THR A 331 1.91 -1.48 6.74
CA THR A 331 0.65 -0.78 6.52
C THR A 331 0.56 0.46 7.40
N LEU A 332 0.42 1.63 6.78
CA LEU A 332 0.03 2.87 7.47
C LEU A 332 -1.48 3.00 7.44
N THR A 333 -2.11 3.14 8.59
CA THR A 333 -3.54 3.45 8.73
C THR A 333 -3.68 4.92 9.09
N ILE A 334 -4.24 5.72 8.19
CA ILE A 334 -4.44 7.16 8.31
C ILE A 334 -5.89 7.42 8.73
N THR A 335 -6.09 8.03 9.88
CA THR A 335 -7.41 8.52 10.33
C THR A 335 -7.54 9.99 9.93
N LYS A 336 -8.56 10.31 9.16
CA LYS A 336 -8.86 11.64 8.63
C LYS A 336 -9.66 12.49 9.64
N PRO A 337 -9.77 13.81 9.40
CA PRO A 337 -10.53 14.72 10.28
C PRO A 337 -12.01 14.35 10.46
N ASP A 338 -12.62 13.67 9.50
CA ASP A 338 -14.01 13.19 9.56
C ASP A 338 -14.15 11.83 10.27
N GLY A 339 -13.05 11.24 10.73
CA GLY A 339 -12.99 9.92 11.37
C GLY A 339 -12.94 8.74 10.40
N SER A 340 -12.99 8.95 9.11
CA SER A 340 -12.75 7.88 8.12
C SER A 340 -11.28 7.48 8.10
N THR A 341 -11.00 6.27 7.61
CA THR A 341 -9.63 5.75 7.51
C THR A 341 -9.25 5.42 6.08
N ASP A 342 -7.98 5.64 5.76
CA ASP A 342 -7.30 5.18 4.56
C ASP A 342 -6.05 4.38 4.92
N THR A 343 -5.54 3.57 3.98
CA THR A 343 -4.31 2.80 4.18
C THR A 343 -3.29 3.07 3.08
N VAL A 344 -2.01 2.99 3.45
CA VAL A 344 -0.87 2.97 2.53
C VAL A 344 -0.05 1.73 2.86
N GLU A 345 0.20 0.89 1.87
CA GLU A 345 1.01 -0.31 2.02
C GLU A 345 2.38 -0.12 1.38
N HIS A 346 3.40 -0.65 2.04
CA HIS A 346 4.78 -0.65 1.60
C HIS A 346 5.43 -2.00 1.90
N THR A 347 6.03 -2.64 0.89
CA THR A 347 6.76 -3.90 1.09
C THR A 347 8.18 -3.59 1.56
N LEU A 348 8.57 -4.11 2.72
CA LEU A 348 9.88 -3.90 3.29
C LEU A 348 10.98 -4.50 2.43
N THR A 349 12.03 -3.72 2.20
CA THR A 349 13.26 -4.15 1.53
C THR A 349 14.29 -4.64 2.55
N ALA A 350 15.28 -5.41 2.10
CA ALA A 350 16.37 -5.88 2.96
C ALA A 350 17.20 -4.72 3.55
N ASP A 351 17.33 -3.62 2.82
CA ASP A 351 18.06 -2.43 3.27
C ASP A 351 17.31 -1.71 4.40
N GLU A 352 15.97 -1.59 4.30
CA GLU A 352 15.11 -0.98 5.33
C GLU A 352 15.09 -1.81 6.61
N VAL A 353 14.98 -3.13 6.49
CA VAL A 353 15.08 -4.04 7.64
C VAL A 353 16.45 -3.90 8.32
N THR A 354 17.54 -3.87 7.55
CA THR A 354 18.89 -3.68 8.07
C THR A 354 19.08 -2.30 8.72
N ALA A 355 18.48 -1.27 8.13
CA ALA A 355 18.52 0.10 8.67
C ALA A 355 17.60 0.29 9.89
N GLY A 356 16.67 -0.64 10.13
CA GLY A 356 15.65 -0.56 11.19
C GLY A 356 14.62 0.55 10.96
N LYS A 357 14.44 0.99 9.70
CA LYS A 357 13.52 2.06 9.33
C LYS A 357 13.12 1.98 7.86
N ALA A 358 11.91 2.45 7.56
CA ALA A 358 11.39 2.62 6.22
C ALA A 358 10.86 4.05 6.03
N ASP A 359 11.13 4.64 4.89
CA ASP A 359 10.58 5.94 4.52
C ASP A 359 9.37 5.71 3.59
N VAL A 360 8.18 6.13 4.03
CA VAL A 360 6.92 5.90 3.32
C VAL A 360 6.19 7.22 3.13
N THR A 361 5.74 7.49 1.91
CA THR A 361 4.99 8.71 1.60
C THR A 361 3.49 8.44 1.68
N ILE A 362 2.76 9.24 2.45
CA ILE A 362 1.30 9.28 2.41
C ILE A 362 0.91 10.15 1.21
N PRO A 363 0.25 9.61 0.18
CA PRO A 363 -0.17 10.38 -0.98
C PRO A 363 -1.08 11.57 -0.61
N ALA A 364 -0.93 12.69 -1.31
CA ALA A 364 -1.68 13.92 -1.04
C ALA A 364 -3.21 13.73 -1.01
N ASP A 365 -3.74 12.84 -1.85
CA ASP A 365 -5.18 12.53 -1.89
C ASP A 365 -5.70 11.81 -0.63
N LYS A 366 -4.79 11.21 0.16
CA LYS A 366 -5.11 10.58 1.45
C LYS A 366 -4.96 11.53 2.63
N ALA A 367 -4.34 12.69 2.41
CA ALA A 367 -4.15 13.76 3.39
C ALA A 367 -4.98 15.02 3.03
N THR A 368 -6.17 14.84 2.50
CA THR A 368 -7.18 15.87 2.22
C THR A 368 -8.54 15.46 2.81
N PRO A 369 -9.37 16.40 3.32
CA PRO A 369 -9.22 17.86 3.41
C PRO A 369 -8.30 18.33 4.55
N ASP A 370 -8.07 19.65 4.66
CA ASP A 370 -7.36 20.25 5.79
C ASP A 370 -7.96 19.85 7.14
N GLY A 371 -7.10 19.71 8.16
CA GLY A 371 -7.49 19.35 9.50
C GLY A 371 -6.50 18.43 10.22
N ASN A 372 -6.95 17.87 11.32
CA ASN A 372 -6.13 16.97 12.15
C ASN A 372 -6.22 15.52 11.66
N TYR A 373 -5.08 14.93 11.49
CA TYR A 373 -4.88 13.54 11.09
C TYR A 373 -4.17 12.76 12.19
N SER A 374 -4.35 11.45 12.16
CA SER A 374 -3.61 10.52 13.01
C SER A 374 -3.19 9.32 12.18
N VAL A 375 -1.94 8.89 12.29
CA VAL A 375 -1.42 7.73 11.55
C VAL A 375 -0.83 6.71 12.51
N LYS A 376 -1.11 5.44 12.24
CA LYS A 376 -0.52 4.27 12.90
C LYS A 376 0.17 3.40 11.87
N ALA A 377 1.11 2.60 12.32
CA ALA A 377 1.78 1.60 11.48
C ALA A 377 1.62 0.21 12.07
N GLU A 378 1.50 -0.79 11.22
CA GLU A 378 1.55 -2.22 11.53
C GLU A 378 2.40 -2.92 10.46
N ILE A 379 3.15 -3.94 10.84
CA ILE A 379 3.90 -4.78 9.91
C ILE A 379 3.31 -6.18 9.97
N THR A 380 3.00 -6.72 8.78
CA THR A 380 2.48 -8.08 8.61
C THR A 380 3.44 -8.86 7.71
N ASP A 381 3.84 -10.05 8.13
CA ASP A 381 4.64 -10.93 7.29
C ASP A 381 3.78 -11.71 6.27
N PRO A 382 4.38 -12.44 5.32
CA PRO A 382 3.62 -13.25 4.36
C PRO A 382 2.80 -14.39 4.97
N ALA A 383 3.12 -14.82 6.18
CA ALA A 383 2.36 -15.83 6.91
C ALA A 383 1.18 -15.26 7.72
N GLY A 384 1.05 -13.92 7.77
CA GLY A 384 -0.01 -13.23 8.49
C GLY A 384 0.31 -12.91 9.95
N ASN A 385 1.55 -13.14 10.43
CA ASN A 385 1.95 -12.65 11.75
C ASN A 385 2.08 -11.13 11.73
N THR A 386 1.56 -10.45 12.77
CA THR A 386 1.56 -8.99 12.83
C THR A 386 2.35 -8.45 14.01
N SER A 387 3.00 -7.30 13.81
CA SER A 387 3.66 -6.54 14.88
C SER A 387 2.68 -5.91 15.88
N GLY A 388 1.39 -5.99 15.59
CA GLY A 388 0.41 -5.14 16.23
C GLY A 388 0.56 -3.67 15.83
N GLU A 389 -0.51 -2.91 16.05
CA GLU A 389 -0.51 -1.47 15.73
C GLU A 389 0.43 -0.68 16.64
N GLY A 390 1.25 0.16 16.02
CA GLY A 390 2.07 1.15 16.71
C GLY A 390 1.23 2.26 17.35
N LYS A 391 1.91 3.09 18.16
CA LYS A 391 1.27 4.27 18.73
C LYS A 391 0.90 5.26 17.61
N ALA A 392 -0.28 5.87 17.74
CA ALA A 392 -0.71 6.92 16.85
C ALA A 392 0.23 8.14 16.89
N THR A 393 0.56 8.69 15.72
CA THR A 393 1.25 9.96 15.52
C THR A 393 0.28 10.91 14.86
N ASP A 394 0.05 12.05 15.51
CA ASP A 394 -0.87 13.07 15.02
C ASP A 394 -0.12 14.10 14.19
N PHE A 395 -0.78 14.63 13.15
CA PHE A 395 -0.29 15.74 12.35
C PHE A 395 -1.46 16.59 11.83
N THR A 396 -1.17 17.81 11.44
CA THR A 396 -2.17 18.74 10.89
C THR A 396 -1.82 19.05 9.44
N VAL A 397 -2.82 19.08 8.59
CA VAL A 397 -2.72 19.59 7.22
C VAL A 397 -3.45 20.92 7.16
N ASP A 398 -2.77 21.94 6.68
CA ASP A 398 -3.31 23.26 6.43
C ASP A 398 -2.72 23.79 5.13
N THR A 399 -3.56 23.92 4.12
CA THR A 399 -3.14 24.33 2.77
C THR A 399 -3.63 25.73 2.40
N VAL A 400 -4.23 26.45 3.35
CA VAL A 400 -4.88 27.72 3.10
C VAL A 400 -4.04 28.88 3.65
N ALA A 401 -3.33 29.56 2.77
CA ALA A 401 -2.60 30.77 3.12
C ALA A 401 -3.55 31.89 3.59
N PRO A 402 -3.09 32.79 4.50
CA PRO A 402 -3.82 34.00 4.81
C PRO A 402 -4.02 34.88 3.57
N SER A 403 -5.04 35.74 3.58
CA SER A 403 -5.28 36.70 2.50
C SER A 403 -4.06 37.62 2.27
N THR A 404 -3.84 38.00 1.02
CA THR A 404 -2.78 38.94 0.65
C THR A 404 -3.00 40.29 1.36
N PRO A 405 -1.98 40.82 2.04
CA PRO A 405 -2.03 42.17 2.58
C PRO A 405 -2.31 43.23 1.51
N VAL A 406 -2.85 44.40 1.88
CA VAL A 406 -3.01 45.49 0.92
C VAL A 406 -2.10 46.65 1.30
N LEU A 407 -1.31 47.12 0.35
CA LEU A 407 -0.39 48.25 0.50
C LEU A 407 -0.90 49.43 -0.32
N ASN A 408 -1.04 50.63 0.33
CA ASN A 408 -1.37 51.84 -0.38
C ASN A 408 -0.34 52.92 -0.04
N ALA A 409 0.24 53.52 -1.10
CA ALA A 409 1.13 54.64 -0.96
C ALA A 409 0.29 55.94 -0.80
N GLU A 410 0.42 56.59 0.33
CA GLU A 410 -0.32 57.78 0.69
C GLU A 410 0.37 59.05 0.16
N ASP A 411 -0.40 60.14 -0.04
CA ASP A 411 0.13 61.40 -0.56
C ASP A 411 1.08 62.12 0.42
N ASN A 412 1.11 61.70 1.67
CA ASN A 412 2.02 62.22 2.70
C ASN A 412 3.35 61.46 2.80
N GLY A 413 3.63 60.56 1.84
CA GLY A 413 4.83 59.72 1.82
C GLY A 413 4.76 58.42 2.61
N SER A 414 3.80 58.26 3.52
CA SER A 414 3.64 57.01 4.27
C SER A 414 3.07 55.90 3.38
N VAL A 415 3.24 54.66 3.80
CA VAL A 415 2.61 53.51 3.16
C VAL A 415 1.67 52.81 4.15
N SER A 416 0.36 52.90 3.90
CA SER A 416 -0.63 52.20 4.72
C SER A 416 -0.62 50.72 4.39
N VAL A 417 -0.76 49.90 5.43
CA VAL A 417 -0.76 48.42 5.35
C VAL A 417 -2.07 47.93 5.96
N GLU A 418 -2.92 47.36 5.12
CA GLU A 418 -4.06 46.59 5.59
C GLU A 418 -3.64 45.13 5.73
N LEU A 419 -3.58 44.65 6.97
CA LEU A 419 -3.20 43.30 7.35
C LEU A 419 -4.38 42.35 7.13
N PRO A 420 -4.14 41.05 6.84
CA PRO A 420 -5.20 40.09 6.56
C PRO A 420 -6.28 40.06 7.64
N GLY A 421 -7.55 40.23 7.23
CA GLY A 421 -8.70 40.20 8.12
C GLY A 421 -9.10 38.80 8.56
N ASP A 422 -8.70 37.80 7.81
CA ASP A 422 -8.89 36.37 8.05
C ASP A 422 -7.74 35.72 8.83
N ALA A 423 -6.69 36.48 9.15
CA ALA A 423 -5.53 35.97 9.88
C ALA A 423 -5.89 35.41 11.26
N ASN A 424 -5.33 34.26 11.56
CA ASN A 424 -5.42 33.59 12.84
C ASN A 424 -4.25 33.97 13.76
N LYS A 425 -4.36 33.61 15.03
CA LYS A 425 -3.27 33.82 15.99
C LYS A 425 -2.03 33.03 15.56
N GLY A 426 -0.89 33.67 15.50
CA GLY A 426 0.40 33.12 15.05
C GLY A 426 0.70 33.41 13.60
N ASP A 427 -0.27 33.87 12.79
CA ASP A 427 0.02 34.31 11.44
C ASP A 427 0.92 35.52 11.46
N THR A 428 1.75 35.68 10.45
CA THR A 428 2.72 36.73 10.32
C THR A 428 2.55 37.49 9.01
N VAL A 429 2.95 38.75 8.97
CA VAL A 429 3.12 39.53 7.74
C VAL A 429 4.53 40.08 7.73
N GLU A 430 5.33 39.62 6.78
CA GLU A 430 6.66 40.16 6.54
C GLU A 430 6.58 41.34 5.58
N ILE A 431 7.02 42.52 6.05
CA ILE A 431 7.00 43.78 5.29
C ILE A 431 8.45 44.18 5.02
N THR A 432 8.83 44.29 3.76
CA THR A 432 10.18 44.65 3.34
C THR A 432 10.14 45.99 2.56
N PHE A 433 11.03 46.91 2.92
CA PHE A 433 11.16 48.23 2.31
C PHE A 433 12.58 48.76 2.44
N GLU A 434 12.92 49.84 1.73
CA GLU A 434 14.15 50.62 1.97
C GLU A 434 13.85 51.77 2.93
N ASP A 435 14.71 52.01 3.92
CA ASP A 435 14.64 53.20 4.76
C ASP A 435 15.20 54.41 4.03
N GLU A 436 15.08 55.59 4.62
CA GLU A 436 15.57 56.85 4.07
C GLU A 436 17.07 56.89 3.72
N LYS A 437 17.87 55.96 4.27
CA LYS A 437 19.29 55.80 3.96
C LYS A 437 19.54 54.88 2.81
N GLY A 438 18.49 54.18 2.35
CA GLY A 438 18.54 53.13 1.33
C GLY A 438 18.93 51.75 1.87
N ASP A 439 18.90 51.57 3.18
CA ASP A 439 19.14 50.26 3.79
C ASP A 439 17.83 49.44 3.77
N LYS A 440 17.96 48.17 3.36
CA LYS A 440 16.81 47.25 3.31
C LYS A 440 16.38 46.89 4.74
N GLN A 441 15.12 47.18 5.07
CA GLN A 441 14.47 46.83 6.33
C GLN A 441 13.45 45.71 6.09
N THR A 442 13.34 44.82 7.07
CA THR A 442 12.30 43.77 7.12
C THR A 442 11.67 43.80 8.50
N VAL A 443 10.37 44.03 8.54
CA VAL A 443 9.59 44.04 9.78
C VAL A 443 8.52 42.98 9.70
N THR A 444 8.45 42.15 10.73
CA THR A 444 7.42 41.10 10.86
C THR A 444 6.32 41.59 11.81
N MET A 445 5.08 41.58 11.34
CA MET A 445 3.89 41.75 12.15
C MET A 445 3.35 40.38 12.52
N GLU A 446 3.16 40.07 13.79
CA GLU A 446 2.62 38.79 14.28
C GLU A 446 1.22 39.00 14.87
N LYS A 447 0.27 38.15 14.47
CA LYS A 447 -1.11 38.16 14.96
C LYS A 447 -1.20 37.55 16.35
N GLY A 448 -1.56 38.35 17.33
CA GLY A 448 -1.85 37.92 18.71
C GLY A 448 -3.34 37.95 19.03
N ASP A 449 -3.67 37.71 20.31
CA ASP A 449 -5.07 37.73 20.78
C ASP A 449 -5.70 39.13 20.73
N ASN A 450 -4.89 40.20 20.82
CA ASN A 450 -5.34 41.58 20.91
C ASN A 450 -4.94 42.45 19.70
N GLY A 451 -4.58 41.86 18.58
CA GLY A 451 -4.15 42.58 17.40
C GLY A 451 -2.80 42.08 16.88
N TRP A 452 -2.05 42.95 16.22
CA TRP A 452 -0.78 42.63 15.59
C TRP A 452 0.38 43.30 16.33
N THR A 453 1.42 42.56 16.62
CA THR A 453 2.64 43.01 17.28
C THR A 453 3.77 43.09 16.26
N SER A 454 4.43 44.24 16.23
CA SER A 454 5.57 44.48 15.33
C SER A 454 6.87 44.02 15.95
N SER A 455 7.73 43.42 15.12
CA SER A 455 9.12 43.11 15.51
C SER A 455 9.99 44.35 15.70
N ASP A 456 9.62 45.50 15.07
CA ASP A 456 10.20 46.81 15.31
C ASP A 456 9.10 47.91 15.29
N PRO A 457 8.50 48.24 16.45
CA PRO A 457 7.44 49.26 16.55
C PRO A 457 7.89 50.69 16.22
N ASN A 458 9.21 50.94 16.13
CA ASN A 458 9.70 52.25 15.70
C ASN A 458 9.63 52.43 14.18
N LEU A 459 9.75 51.31 13.44
CA LEU A 459 9.62 51.31 11.99
C LEU A 459 8.17 51.16 11.54
N ILE A 460 7.46 50.19 12.10
CA ILE A 460 6.03 49.93 11.84
C ILE A 460 5.33 49.74 13.20
N PRO A 461 4.40 50.57 13.60
CA PRO A 461 3.72 50.44 14.90
C PRO A 461 2.88 49.20 15.04
N ASP A 462 2.73 48.70 16.29
CA ASP A 462 1.72 47.70 16.66
C ASP A 462 0.32 48.13 16.23
N SER A 463 -0.55 47.18 15.95
CA SER A 463 -1.95 47.44 15.58
C SER A 463 -2.92 46.63 16.40
N GLN A 464 -3.91 47.27 17.00
CA GLN A 464 -5.04 46.59 17.67
C GLN A 464 -6.13 46.16 16.69
N GLY A 465 -6.08 46.63 15.45
CA GLY A 465 -6.95 46.23 14.33
C GLY A 465 -6.14 45.58 13.22
N ASN A 466 -6.64 45.68 11.99
CA ASN A 466 -5.95 45.16 10.82
C ASN A 466 -5.29 46.26 9.97
N ASN A 467 -5.04 47.44 10.53
CA ASN A 467 -4.41 48.56 9.82
C ASN A 467 -3.20 49.07 10.58
N THR A 468 -2.10 49.21 9.89
CA THR A 468 -0.89 49.88 10.35
C THR A 468 -0.33 50.71 9.19
N ALA A 469 0.79 51.36 9.39
CA ALA A 469 1.45 52.10 8.32
C ALA A 469 2.96 52.17 8.57
N ILE A 470 3.73 52.23 7.49
CA ILE A 470 5.12 52.67 7.54
C ILE A 470 5.09 54.20 7.51
N PRO A 471 5.57 54.87 8.55
CA PRO A 471 5.66 56.33 8.57
C PRO A 471 6.52 56.84 7.41
N SER A 472 6.20 58.03 6.86
CA SER A 472 6.99 58.66 5.80
C SER A 472 8.49 58.75 6.12
N ASP A 473 8.81 59.12 7.36
CA ASP A 473 10.20 59.28 7.83
C ASP A 473 10.98 57.94 7.90
N ASN A 474 10.29 56.80 7.75
CA ASN A 474 10.87 55.46 7.84
C ASN A 474 11.00 54.77 6.49
N VAL A 475 10.36 55.26 5.42
CA VAL A 475 10.39 54.65 4.09
C VAL A 475 10.96 55.61 3.07
N LYS A 476 11.91 55.15 2.29
CA LYS A 476 12.53 55.95 1.23
C LYS A 476 11.54 56.29 0.13
N ASP A 477 11.59 57.53 -0.32
CA ASP A 477 10.78 58.03 -1.43
C ASP A 477 10.96 57.21 -2.71
N ASN A 478 9.85 56.92 -3.40
CA ASN A 478 9.83 56.18 -4.69
C ASN A 478 10.50 54.82 -4.63
N SER A 479 10.54 54.19 -3.45
CA SER A 479 11.05 52.84 -3.27
C SER A 479 9.92 51.80 -3.22
N GLU A 480 10.27 50.57 -3.56
CA GLU A 480 9.33 49.44 -3.49
C GLU A 480 9.13 48.98 -2.05
N VAL A 481 7.90 48.77 -1.67
CA VAL A 481 7.47 48.13 -0.43
C VAL A 481 6.78 46.81 -0.82
N THR A 482 7.17 45.72 -0.19
CA THR A 482 6.53 44.44 -0.38
C THR A 482 5.99 43.89 0.94
N ALA A 483 4.88 43.17 0.90
CA ALA A 483 4.32 42.49 2.07
C ALA A 483 3.82 41.09 1.68
N ILE A 484 4.15 40.10 2.50
CA ILE A 484 3.72 38.68 2.33
C ILE A 484 3.17 38.21 3.66
N ALA A 485 1.95 37.69 3.66
CA ALA A 485 1.39 37.01 4.82
C ALA A 485 1.75 35.54 4.83
N LYS A 486 1.98 35.00 6.01
CA LYS A 486 2.36 33.61 6.22
C LYS A 486 1.70 33.07 7.48
N ASP A 487 1.13 31.86 7.42
CA ASP A 487 0.60 31.16 8.58
C ASP A 487 1.71 30.33 9.32
N PRO A 488 1.40 29.74 10.49
CA PRO A 488 2.34 28.88 11.21
C PRO A 488 2.72 27.60 10.45
N SER A 489 1.86 27.11 9.56
CA SER A 489 2.15 25.92 8.71
C SER A 489 3.06 26.25 7.53
N GLY A 490 3.30 27.53 7.26
CA GLY A 490 4.22 27.97 6.22
C GLY A 490 3.56 28.34 4.89
N ASN A 491 2.21 28.34 4.78
CA ASN A 491 1.56 28.80 3.56
C ASN A 491 1.72 30.31 3.43
N GLU A 492 2.14 30.75 2.25
CA GLU A 492 2.39 32.16 1.96
C GLU A 492 1.32 32.74 1.01
N SER A 493 0.87 33.95 1.32
CA SER A 493 0.03 34.71 0.40
C SER A 493 0.81 35.12 -0.86
N ALA A 494 0.10 35.54 -1.90
CA ALA A 494 0.75 36.29 -2.98
C ALA A 494 1.40 37.57 -2.39
N PRO A 495 2.55 38.03 -2.92
CA PRO A 495 3.17 39.27 -2.47
C PRO A 495 2.31 40.50 -2.86
N ALA A 496 2.06 41.38 -1.90
CA ALA A 496 1.57 42.71 -2.18
C ALA A 496 2.74 43.64 -2.46
N THR A 497 2.59 44.58 -3.38
CA THR A 497 3.62 45.57 -3.72
C THR A 497 3.03 46.97 -3.81
N ALA A 498 3.75 47.98 -3.35
CA ALA A 498 3.44 49.38 -3.57
C ALA A 498 4.74 50.19 -3.75
N THR A 499 4.69 51.27 -4.46
CA THR A 499 5.81 52.24 -4.54
C THR A 499 5.47 53.44 -3.65
N SER A 500 6.30 53.69 -2.64
CA SER A 500 6.13 54.87 -1.76
C SER A 500 6.11 56.15 -2.57
N LYS A 501 5.35 57.12 -2.11
CA LYS A 501 5.34 58.47 -2.74
C LYS A 501 6.34 59.36 -2.04
N THR A 502 6.72 60.45 -2.74
CA THR A 502 7.54 61.49 -2.16
C THR A 502 6.75 62.25 -1.09
N ASP A 503 7.29 62.38 0.10
CA ASP A 503 6.72 63.26 1.12
C ASP A 503 6.96 64.70 0.70
N VAL A 504 5.87 65.41 0.53
CA VAL A 504 5.97 66.85 0.23
C VAL A 504 6.15 67.58 1.52
N LEU A 505 7.40 67.94 1.83
CA LEU A 505 7.65 68.88 2.95
C LEU A 505 6.88 70.16 2.71
N PRO A 506 6.11 70.64 3.70
CA PRO A 506 5.41 71.90 3.54
C PRO A 506 6.40 73.04 3.31
N THR A 507 6.36 73.68 2.13
CA THR A 507 7.20 74.80 1.83
C THR A 507 6.73 76.00 2.66
N VAL A 508 7.55 76.41 3.63
CA VAL A 508 7.34 77.72 4.35
C VAL A 508 7.95 78.83 3.51
N SER A 509 7.11 79.61 2.86
CA SER A 509 7.57 80.81 2.20
C SER A 509 7.44 82.00 3.24
N ILE A 510 8.56 82.55 3.58
CA ILE A 510 8.59 83.77 4.35
C ILE A 510 8.67 84.96 3.33
N SER A 511 7.61 85.67 3.17
CA SER A 511 7.66 87.00 2.46
C SER A 511 7.92 88.09 3.45
N VAL A 512 9.03 88.74 3.28
CA VAL A 512 9.30 90.01 4.08
C VAL A 512 8.77 91.16 3.25
N ASP A 513 7.74 91.80 3.73
CA ASP A 513 7.28 93.08 3.15
C ASP A 513 8.30 94.18 3.47
N THR A 514 9.12 94.49 2.51
CA THR A 514 10.15 95.49 2.61
C THR A 514 9.65 96.91 2.31
N THR A 515 8.31 97.09 2.21
CA THR A 515 7.74 98.45 1.86
C THR A 515 7.64 99.44 3.02
N SER A 516 8.19 99.12 4.20
CA SER A 516 8.17 100.02 5.30
C SER A 516 9.44 100.03 6.18
N VAL A 517 10.61 100.04 5.59
CA VAL A 517 11.82 100.47 6.29
C VAL A 517 12.04 101.89 5.92
N ASN A 518 11.39 102.82 6.61
CA ASN A 518 11.76 104.20 6.59
C ASN A 518 12.92 104.40 7.60
N ASP A 519 14.05 104.69 6.99
CA ASP A 519 15.16 105.31 7.66
C ASP A 519 14.76 106.73 8.02
N ASN A 520 14.42 107.01 9.27
CA ASN A 520 14.38 108.30 9.80
C ASN A 520 15.06 108.35 11.17
N GLY A 521 16.32 108.79 11.09
CA GLY A 521 17.04 109.52 12.06
C GLY A 521 17.62 108.79 13.23
#